data_d397b4e7f1ca9a1a1ab95f9bc0060b14
#
_entry.id   d397b4e7f1ca9a1a1ab95f9bc0060b14
#
_cell.length_a   1.000
_cell.length_b   1.000
_cell.length_c   1.000
_cell.angle_alpha   90.00
_cell.angle_beta   90.00
_cell.angle_gamma   90.00
#
_symmetry.space_group_name_H-M   'P 1'
#
loop_
_entity.id
_entity.type
_entity.pdbx_description
1 polymer ?
#
loop_
_entity_poly.entity_id
_entity_poly.type
_entity_poly.pdbx_seq_one_letter_code
_entity_poly.pdbx_strand_id
1 'polypeptide(L)'
;MAVDLLLGLQWGDEGKGKIVDVMTKDYDIIARFQGGPNAGHTLEFDGIKHVLHTIPSGIFHPKALNLVGNGVVIDPVIFKRELDNLAPFGIDVNKKLLISRKAHLILPTHRLLDAASEAAKGKAKIGSTLKGIGPTYMDKTGRNGIRVGDIELPKWKKKYRALANKHEAMIASYKVDIQYNLDELEKDFFEAIETLKTLQFIDSEAFLFQAMDEGKSILAEGAQGSLLDIDFGTYPFVTSSNTTAAGACTGLGVAPNKIKEVFGIFKAYTTRVGSGPFPTELFDEVGATMGRVGNEFGATTGRPRRCGWLDLVALKYAVSINGVTQLMMMKGDVLSGFKTLKVCTAYQYQGETITHFPYDIDPELVKPVYTELPGWKEDHTRMTQAEELPKELIGYIDFLEAELKVPIKIVSVGPDRKQTILR
;
A
#
# COMPACT_ATOMS: atom_id res chain seq x y z
N MET A 1 -14.02 -19.05 11.68
CA MET A 1 -12.85 -18.97 10.78
C MET A 1 -12.01 -17.74 11.02
N ALA A 2 -10.87 -17.61 10.36
CA ALA A 2 -9.90 -16.55 10.61
C ALA A 2 -9.73 -15.67 9.36
N VAL A 3 -9.10 -14.52 9.55
CA VAL A 3 -8.75 -13.58 8.48
C VAL A 3 -7.25 -13.69 8.23
N ASP A 4 -6.86 -13.84 6.98
CA ASP A 4 -5.46 -13.75 6.57
C ASP A 4 -5.16 -12.31 6.12
N LEU A 5 -3.95 -11.85 6.40
CA LEU A 5 -3.49 -10.49 6.04
C LEU A 5 -2.44 -10.53 4.95
N LEU A 6 -2.47 -9.54 4.07
CA LEU A 6 -1.41 -9.31 3.10
C LEU A 6 -0.98 -7.84 3.15
N LEU A 7 0.28 -7.61 3.45
CA LEU A 7 0.83 -6.27 3.62
C LEU A 7 2.26 -6.12 3.09
N GLY A 8 2.64 -4.89 2.74
CA GLY A 8 3.99 -4.54 2.31
C GLY A 8 4.93 -4.36 3.48
N LEU A 9 6.17 -4.82 3.35
CA LEU A 9 7.17 -4.77 4.43
C LEU A 9 8.21 -3.66 4.25
N GLN A 10 8.17 -2.92 3.15
CA GLN A 10 9.11 -1.85 2.83
C GLN A 10 8.39 -0.49 2.80
N TRP A 11 8.79 0.42 1.89
CA TRP A 11 8.17 1.74 1.71
C TRP A 11 7.07 1.77 0.65
N GLY A 12 6.30 0.70 0.51
CA GLY A 12 5.25 0.59 -0.50
C GLY A 12 5.76 0.12 -1.86
N ASP A 13 4.84 -0.02 -2.81
CA ASP A 13 5.11 -0.44 -4.19
C ASP A 13 5.79 -1.83 -4.32
N GLU A 14 5.60 -2.71 -3.33
CA GLU A 14 6.16 -4.07 -3.33
C GLU A 14 5.48 -5.01 -4.32
N GLY A 15 4.32 -4.63 -4.89
CA GLY A 15 3.56 -5.47 -5.82
C GLY A 15 2.40 -6.21 -5.18
N LYS A 16 1.82 -5.65 -4.11
CA LYS A 16 0.69 -6.24 -3.35
C LYS A 16 -0.48 -6.63 -4.24
N GLY A 17 -0.91 -5.75 -5.16
CA GLY A 17 -2.04 -6.01 -6.04
C GLY A 17 -1.91 -7.30 -6.83
N LYS A 18 -0.74 -7.58 -7.43
CA LYS A 18 -0.49 -8.84 -8.13
C LYS A 18 -0.69 -10.06 -7.23
N ILE A 19 -0.14 -10.04 -6.02
CA ILE A 19 -0.24 -11.19 -5.12
C ILE A 19 -1.65 -11.37 -4.57
N VAL A 20 -2.36 -10.29 -4.23
CA VAL A 20 -3.79 -10.36 -3.87
C VAL A 20 -4.58 -11.00 -5.01
N ASP A 21 -4.36 -10.54 -6.25
CA ASP A 21 -5.01 -11.10 -7.42
C ASP A 21 -4.72 -12.60 -7.59
N VAL A 22 -3.47 -13.02 -7.48
CA VAL A 22 -3.06 -14.44 -7.55
C VAL A 22 -3.74 -15.28 -6.46
N MET A 23 -3.83 -14.76 -5.24
CA MET A 23 -4.40 -15.47 -4.08
C MET A 23 -5.92 -15.43 -4.05
N THR A 24 -6.57 -14.48 -4.72
CA THR A 24 -8.04 -14.29 -4.65
C THR A 24 -8.84 -15.54 -5.00
N LYS A 25 -8.31 -16.44 -5.83
CA LYS A 25 -8.96 -17.71 -6.17
C LYS A 25 -9.28 -18.60 -4.95
N ASP A 26 -8.54 -18.42 -3.85
CA ASP A 26 -8.62 -19.20 -2.62
C ASP A 26 -9.44 -18.49 -1.52
N TYR A 27 -9.98 -17.29 -1.82
CA TYR A 27 -10.71 -16.47 -0.86
C TYR A 27 -12.11 -16.09 -1.36
N ASP A 28 -13.07 -16.07 -0.43
CA ASP A 28 -14.44 -15.63 -0.68
C ASP A 28 -14.55 -14.10 -0.66
N ILE A 29 -13.76 -13.43 0.19
CA ILE A 29 -13.82 -11.98 0.42
C ILE A 29 -12.42 -11.39 0.40
N ILE A 30 -12.23 -10.31 -0.38
CA ILE A 30 -11.05 -9.45 -0.36
C ILE A 30 -11.43 -8.13 0.28
N ALA A 31 -10.79 -7.76 1.39
CA ALA A 31 -11.17 -6.60 2.20
C ALA A 31 -10.02 -5.60 2.35
N ARG A 32 -10.12 -4.40 1.75
CA ARG A 32 -9.18 -3.30 1.96
C ARG A 32 -9.38 -2.71 3.35
N PHE A 33 -8.34 -2.63 4.16
CA PHE A 33 -8.48 -2.20 5.55
C PHE A 33 -7.99 -0.77 5.83
N GLN A 34 -7.17 -0.16 4.98
CA GLN A 34 -6.65 1.20 5.18
C GLN A 34 -6.18 1.85 3.88
N GLY A 35 -5.71 3.12 3.96
CA GLY A 35 -5.25 3.89 2.84
C GLY A 35 -6.43 4.48 2.04
N GLY A 36 -6.17 4.84 0.81
CA GLY A 36 -7.15 5.47 -0.08
C GLY A 36 -6.59 5.60 -1.49
N PRO A 37 -6.95 6.66 -2.24
CA PRO A 37 -6.54 6.84 -3.62
C PRO A 37 -5.04 7.14 -3.81
N ASN A 38 -4.25 7.24 -2.74
CA ASN A 38 -2.79 7.29 -2.80
C ASN A 38 -2.15 5.94 -3.14
N ALA A 39 -2.88 4.82 -3.00
CA ALA A 39 -2.42 3.51 -3.46
C ALA A 39 -2.53 3.38 -5.00
N GLY A 40 -1.70 2.51 -5.57
CA GLY A 40 -1.77 2.11 -6.98
C GLY A 40 -1.42 0.63 -7.08
N HIS A 41 -2.44 -0.24 -7.09
CA HIS A 41 -2.29 -1.68 -7.21
C HIS A 41 -2.41 -2.07 -8.68
N THR A 42 -1.27 -2.29 -9.33
CA THR A 42 -1.22 -2.71 -10.73
C THR A 42 -1.45 -4.20 -10.83
N LEU A 43 -2.38 -4.58 -11.67
CA LEU A 43 -2.69 -5.96 -12.06
C LEU A 43 -2.31 -6.15 -13.52
N GLU A 44 -1.59 -7.23 -13.81
CA GLU A 44 -1.26 -7.63 -15.19
C GLU A 44 -1.67 -9.09 -15.41
N PHE A 45 -2.62 -9.31 -16.31
CA PHE A 45 -3.17 -10.63 -16.62
C PHE A 45 -3.78 -10.65 -18.03
N ASP A 46 -3.56 -11.73 -18.76
CA ASP A 46 -4.15 -11.97 -20.09
C ASP A 46 -3.99 -10.79 -21.07
N GLY A 47 -2.85 -10.09 -21.01
CA GLY A 47 -2.55 -8.92 -21.84
C GLY A 47 -3.20 -7.61 -21.35
N ILE A 48 -3.94 -7.65 -20.27
CA ILE A 48 -4.56 -6.49 -19.63
C ILE A 48 -3.61 -5.94 -18.57
N LYS A 49 -3.47 -4.61 -18.54
CA LYS A 49 -2.84 -3.87 -17.45
C LYS A 49 -3.82 -2.90 -16.85
N HIS A 50 -4.17 -3.10 -15.59
CA HIS A 50 -5.13 -2.25 -14.88
C HIS A 50 -4.57 -1.78 -13.55
N VAL A 51 -4.88 -0.54 -13.15
CA VAL A 51 -4.45 0.04 -11.87
C VAL A 51 -5.67 0.34 -11.02
N LEU A 52 -5.72 -0.27 -9.84
CA LEU A 52 -6.73 -0.01 -8.82
C LEU A 52 -6.15 0.91 -7.72
N HIS A 53 -6.96 1.82 -7.21
CA HIS A 53 -6.56 2.75 -6.16
C HIS A 53 -7.25 2.42 -4.82
N THR A 54 -8.58 2.36 -4.82
CA THR A 54 -9.40 2.14 -3.61
C THR A 54 -10.12 0.81 -3.64
N ILE A 55 -10.56 0.39 -4.81
CA ILE A 55 -11.25 -0.89 -5.02
C ILE A 55 -10.28 -2.04 -4.75
N PRO A 56 -10.70 -3.09 -4.00
CA PRO A 56 -9.85 -4.25 -3.74
C PRO A 56 -9.43 -5.01 -5.00
N SER A 57 -8.22 -5.60 -4.95
CA SER A 57 -7.59 -6.25 -6.10
C SER A 57 -8.28 -7.55 -6.54
N GLY A 58 -9.22 -8.08 -5.77
CA GLY A 58 -10.03 -9.24 -6.11
C GLY A 58 -11.18 -8.98 -7.09
N ILE A 59 -11.41 -7.73 -7.50
CA ILE A 59 -12.61 -7.34 -8.27
C ILE A 59 -12.77 -8.07 -9.61
N PHE A 60 -11.66 -8.48 -10.23
CA PHE A 60 -11.66 -9.21 -11.50
C PHE A 60 -12.02 -10.70 -11.35
N HIS A 61 -11.99 -11.25 -10.14
CA HIS A 61 -12.33 -12.67 -9.92
C HIS A 61 -13.85 -12.87 -9.83
N PRO A 62 -14.43 -13.85 -10.54
CA PRO A 62 -15.89 -14.00 -10.67
C PRO A 62 -16.63 -14.22 -9.35
N LYS A 63 -16.01 -14.94 -8.40
CA LYS A 63 -16.67 -15.39 -7.17
C LYS A 63 -16.37 -14.52 -5.95
N ALA A 64 -15.30 -13.74 -5.96
CA ALA A 64 -14.87 -12.99 -4.79
C ALA A 64 -15.74 -11.74 -4.57
N LEU A 65 -16.19 -11.54 -3.34
CA LEU A 65 -16.73 -10.28 -2.87
C LEU A 65 -15.56 -9.33 -2.50
N ASN A 66 -15.77 -8.05 -2.71
CA ASN A 66 -14.76 -7.04 -2.48
C ASN A 66 -15.30 -6.00 -1.50
N LEU A 67 -14.62 -5.81 -0.36
CA LEU A 67 -15.05 -4.92 0.70
C LEU A 67 -14.07 -3.75 0.85
N VAL A 68 -14.58 -2.54 0.76
CA VAL A 68 -13.88 -1.32 1.20
C VAL A 68 -14.20 -1.12 2.68
N GLY A 69 -13.24 -1.42 3.55
CA GLY A 69 -13.38 -1.40 5.00
C GLY A 69 -13.44 0.00 5.60
N ASN A 70 -13.78 0.07 6.89
CA ASN A 70 -13.95 1.34 7.62
C ASN A 70 -12.66 2.14 7.82
N GLY A 71 -11.50 1.50 7.70
CA GLY A 71 -10.20 2.19 7.79
C GLY A 71 -9.80 2.92 6.51
N VAL A 72 -10.46 2.65 5.39
CA VAL A 72 -10.20 3.30 4.10
C VAL A 72 -10.78 4.71 4.07
N VAL A 73 -10.10 5.61 3.34
CA VAL A 73 -10.60 6.95 3.00
C VAL A 73 -10.88 7.02 1.50
N ILE A 74 -12.08 7.44 1.12
CA ILE A 74 -12.61 7.38 -0.24
C ILE A 74 -12.71 8.79 -0.83
N ASP A 75 -12.01 9.05 -1.93
CA ASP A 75 -12.28 10.21 -2.79
C ASP A 75 -13.38 9.82 -3.79
N PRO A 76 -14.60 10.39 -3.69
CA PRO A 76 -15.72 10.00 -4.54
C PRO A 76 -15.43 10.19 -6.04
N VAL A 77 -14.70 11.24 -6.41
CA VAL A 77 -14.38 11.54 -7.81
C VAL A 77 -13.40 10.51 -8.40
N ILE A 78 -12.36 10.15 -7.63
CA ILE A 78 -11.41 9.13 -8.06
C ILE A 78 -12.10 7.76 -8.07
N PHE A 79 -12.94 7.46 -7.08
CA PHE A 79 -13.66 6.22 -6.98
C PHE A 79 -14.64 6.02 -8.16
N LYS A 80 -15.36 7.08 -8.55
CA LYS A 80 -16.21 7.05 -9.76
C LYS A 80 -15.39 6.72 -10.99
N ARG A 81 -14.20 7.32 -11.16
CA ARG A 81 -13.31 6.97 -12.29
C ARG A 81 -12.85 5.51 -12.27
N GLU A 82 -12.58 4.95 -11.09
CA GLU A 82 -12.26 3.52 -10.97
C GLU A 82 -13.44 2.65 -11.45
N LEU A 83 -14.68 2.99 -11.06
CA LEU A 83 -15.89 2.29 -11.51
C LEU A 83 -16.06 2.39 -13.03
N ASP A 84 -15.90 3.60 -13.58
CA ASP A 84 -15.99 3.83 -15.03
C ASP A 84 -14.94 3.00 -15.80
N ASN A 85 -13.73 2.87 -15.26
CA ASN A 85 -12.64 2.06 -15.82
C ASN A 85 -12.90 0.53 -15.71
N LEU A 86 -13.76 0.08 -14.80
CA LEU A 86 -14.16 -1.32 -14.68
C LEU A 86 -15.31 -1.70 -15.63
N ALA A 87 -16.11 -0.73 -16.09
CA ALA A 87 -17.28 -0.97 -16.93
C ALA A 87 -16.97 -1.77 -18.22
N PRO A 88 -15.85 -1.53 -18.95
CA PRO A 88 -15.52 -2.30 -20.15
C PRO A 88 -15.31 -3.80 -19.91
N PHE A 89 -15.03 -4.21 -18.67
CA PHE A 89 -14.81 -5.62 -18.31
C PHE A 89 -16.11 -6.36 -17.96
N GLY A 90 -17.28 -5.72 -18.04
CA GLY A 90 -18.55 -6.34 -17.74
C GLY A 90 -18.74 -6.76 -16.28
N ILE A 91 -18.02 -6.14 -15.35
CA ILE A 91 -18.10 -6.44 -13.92
C ILE A 91 -19.34 -5.81 -13.32
N ASP A 92 -20.24 -6.63 -12.77
CA ASP A 92 -21.39 -6.15 -11.99
C ASP A 92 -20.92 -5.69 -10.60
N VAL A 93 -20.48 -4.44 -10.53
CA VAL A 93 -19.94 -3.86 -9.28
C VAL A 93 -20.97 -3.86 -8.15
N ASN A 94 -22.29 -3.77 -8.45
CA ASN A 94 -23.32 -3.79 -7.44
C ASN A 94 -23.46 -5.14 -6.73
N LYS A 95 -23.07 -6.23 -7.39
CA LYS A 95 -23.06 -7.57 -6.78
C LYS A 95 -21.74 -7.91 -6.09
N LYS A 96 -20.66 -7.24 -6.47
CA LYS A 96 -19.29 -7.63 -6.05
C LYS A 96 -18.60 -6.68 -5.11
N LEU A 97 -19.07 -5.43 -5.02
CA LEU A 97 -18.39 -4.39 -4.27
C LEU A 97 -19.27 -3.90 -3.12
N LEU A 98 -18.76 -4.04 -1.92
CA LEU A 98 -19.38 -3.62 -0.67
C LEU A 98 -18.57 -2.47 -0.07
N ILE A 99 -19.23 -1.47 0.50
CA ILE A 99 -18.57 -0.31 1.09
C ILE A 99 -19.04 -0.17 2.55
N SER A 100 -18.08 -0.07 3.46
CA SER A 100 -18.39 0.20 4.86
C SER A 100 -19.03 1.58 5.04
N ARG A 101 -20.20 1.64 5.69
CA ARG A 101 -20.79 2.93 6.12
C ARG A 101 -19.84 3.76 6.99
N LYS A 102 -18.88 3.12 7.66
CA LYS A 102 -17.93 3.78 8.56
C LYS A 102 -16.66 4.28 7.85
N ALA A 103 -16.43 3.97 6.56
CA ALA A 103 -15.36 4.56 5.78
C ALA A 103 -15.53 6.08 5.66
N HIS A 104 -14.42 6.82 5.60
CA HIS A 104 -14.46 8.28 5.54
C HIS A 104 -14.35 8.81 4.12
N LEU A 105 -15.01 9.93 3.85
CA LEU A 105 -14.95 10.62 2.56
C LEU A 105 -13.85 11.69 2.56
N ILE A 106 -13.07 11.69 1.49
CA ILE A 106 -12.15 12.78 1.17
C ILE A 106 -12.95 13.88 0.48
N LEU A 107 -13.03 15.05 1.07
CA LEU A 107 -13.67 16.22 0.52
C LEU A 107 -12.72 16.97 -0.42
N PRO A 108 -13.23 17.79 -1.36
CA PRO A 108 -12.41 18.69 -2.16
C PRO A 108 -11.48 19.54 -1.29
N THR A 109 -11.99 20.06 -0.18
CA THR A 109 -11.24 20.89 0.75
C THR A 109 -10.14 20.14 1.50
N HIS A 110 -10.21 18.81 1.68
CA HIS A 110 -9.10 18.01 2.20
C HIS A 110 -7.91 18.04 1.22
N ARG A 111 -8.16 17.94 -0.09
CA ARG A 111 -7.10 17.98 -1.11
C ARG A 111 -6.45 19.36 -1.16
N LEU A 112 -7.24 20.41 -1.05
CA LEU A 112 -6.73 21.81 -0.99
C LEU A 112 -5.91 22.04 0.28
N LEU A 113 -6.36 21.52 1.41
CA LEU A 113 -5.65 21.63 2.69
C LEU A 113 -4.31 20.87 2.65
N ASP A 114 -4.27 19.69 2.02
CA ASP A 114 -3.04 18.92 1.77
C ASP A 114 -2.06 19.74 0.92
N ALA A 115 -2.52 20.32 -0.18
CA ALA A 115 -1.72 21.16 -1.06
C ALA A 115 -1.19 22.42 -0.34
N ALA A 116 -2.02 23.10 0.44
CA ALA A 116 -1.63 24.29 1.19
C ALA A 116 -0.59 23.96 2.27
N SER A 117 -0.81 22.88 3.01
CA SER A 117 0.12 22.40 4.04
C SER A 117 1.49 22.02 3.44
N GLU A 118 1.52 21.29 2.33
CA GLU A 118 2.78 20.94 1.66
C GLU A 118 3.49 22.18 1.10
N ALA A 119 2.74 23.12 0.50
CA ALA A 119 3.32 24.37 0.00
C ALA A 119 3.95 25.20 1.12
N ALA A 120 3.28 25.29 2.27
CA ALA A 120 3.76 26.05 3.43
C ALA A 120 5.05 25.49 4.05
N LYS A 121 5.31 24.18 3.92
CA LYS A 121 6.55 23.54 4.42
C LYS A 121 7.81 23.90 3.61
N GLY A 122 7.68 24.44 2.40
CA GLY A 122 8.83 24.83 1.57
C GLY A 122 9.80 23.66 1.34
N LYS A 123 11.05 23.79 1.82
CA LYS A 123 12.08 22.74 1.69
C LYS A 123 11.82 21.51 2.58
N ALA A 124 11.01 21.64 3.63
CA ALA A 124 10.67 20.56 4.55
C ALA A 124 9.45 19.74 4.10
N LYS A 125 9.13 19.75 2.80
CA LYS A 125 8.03 18.96 2.23
C LYS A 125 8.20 17.48 2.53
N ILE A 126 7.12 16.83 2.95
CA ILE A 126 7.06 15.37 3.15
C ILE A 126 7.01 14.64 1.80
N GLY A 127 6.49 15.28 0.78
CA GLY A 127 6.28 14.70 -0.55
C GLY A 127 4.92 14.02 -0.67
N SER A 128 3.88 14.62 -0.08
CA SER A 128 2.49 14.16 -0.18
C SER A 128 2.07 13.89 -1.62
N THR A 129 1.14 12.96 -1.79
CA THR A 129 0.49 12.70 -3.09
C THR A 129 -0.57 13.74 -3.47
N LEU A 130 -0.83 14.71 -2.59
CA LEU A 130 -1.85 15.77 -2.73
C LEU A 130 -3.27 15.20 -2.95
N LYS A 131 -3.54 14.02 -2.39
CA LYS A 131 -4.84 13.33 -2.45
C LYS A 131 -5.72 13.58 -1.22
N GLY A 132 -5.29 14.45 -0.30
CA GLY A 132 -6.05 14.78 0.90
C GLY A 132 -6.05 13.69 1.98
N ILE A 133 -5.15 12.71 1.89
CA ILE A 133 -5.11 11.56 2.81
C ILE A 133 -4.87 12.03 4.25
N GLY A 134 -3.80 12.80 4.48
CA GLY A 134 -3.45 13.33 5.81
C GLY A 134 -4.58 14.12 6.46
N PRO A 135 -5.11 15.16 5.80
CA PRO A 135 -6.23 15.94 6.33
C PRO A 135 -7.48 15.11 6.62
N THR A 136 -7.78 14.08 5.82
CA THR A 136 -8.94 13.21 6.07
C THR A 136 -8.74 12.34 7.32
N TYR A 137 -7.55 11.76 7.53
CA TYR A 137 -7.24 11.02 8.76
C TYR A 137 -7.17 11.95 9.98
N MET A 138 -6.69 13.18 9.82
CA MET A 138 -6.74 14.22 10.87
C MET A 138 -8.18 14.46 11.32
N ASP A 139 -9.12 14.62 10.41
CA ASP A 139 -10.53 14.82 10.75
C ASP A 139 -11.20 13.54 11.29
N LYS A 140 -10.81 12.36 10.80
CA LYS A 140 -11.24 11.09 11.37
C LYS A 140 -10.88 11.01 12.85
N THR A 141 -9.63 11.24 13.20
CA THR A 141 -9.13 11.22 14.59
C THR A 141 -9.70 12.39 15.41
N GLY A 142 -9.83 13.56 14.79
CA GLY A 142 -10.45 14.75 15.38
C GLY A 142 -11.98 14.65 15.52
N ARG A 143 -12.62 13.57 15.04
CA ARG A 143 -14.07 13.29 15.13
C ARG A 143 -14.93 14.31 14.36
N ASN A 144 -14.38 14.91 13.30
CA ASN A 144 -15.06 15.88 12.44
C ASN A 144 -15.43 15.29 11.07
N GLY A 145 -14.78 14.18 10.66
CA GLY A 145 -14.89 13.60 9.34
C GLY A 145 -16.32 13.19 8.95
N ILE A 146 -16.55 13.14 7.65
CA ILE A 146 -17.79 12.64 7.06
C ILE A 146 -17.58 11.17 6.67
N ARG A 147 -18.48 10.31 7.12
CA ARG A 147 -18.50 8.89 6.77
C ARG A 147 -19.40 8.63 5.57
N VAL A 148 -19.17 7.52 4.89
CA VAL A 148 -20.02 7.08 3.78
C VAL A 148 -21.49 6.99 4.21
N GLY A 149 -21.79 6.39 5.37
CA GLY A 149 -23.16 6.32 5.87
C GLY A 149 -23.80 7.67 6.18
N ASP A 150 -23.03 8.74 6.38
CA ASP A 150 -23.60 10.08 6.60
C ASP A 150 -24.38 10.58 5.37
N ILE A 151 -23.96 10.19 4.13
CA ILE A 151 -24.60 10.67 2.90
C ILE A 151 -26.02 10.09 2.68
N GLU A 152 -26.39 9.04 3.42
CA GLU A 152 -27.75 8.50 3.47
C GLU A 152 -28.67 9.38 4.35
N LEU A 153 -28.13 10.28 5.16
CA LEU A 153 -28.88 11.08 6.11
C LEU A 153 -29.29 12.45 5.54
N PRO A 154 -30.50 12.97 5.84
CA PRO A 154 -30.99 14.20 5.20
C PRO A 154 -30.15 15.46 5.44
N LYS A 155 -29.43 15.51 6.57
CA LYS A 155 -28.66 16.71 6.98
C LYS A 155 -27.16 16.65 6.64
N TRP A 156 -26.69 15.67 5.89
CA TRP A 156 -25.27 15.50 5.63
C TRP A 156 -24.61 16.70 4.91
N LYS A 157 -25.35 17.36 4.01
CA LYS A 157 -24.84 18.56 3.32
C LYS A 157 -24.55 19.73 4.27
N LYS A 158 -25.30 19.85 5.38
CA LYS A 158 -25.00 20.83 6.45
C LYS A 158 -23.68 20.49 7.16
N LYS A 159 -23.47 19.19 7.44
CA LYS A 159 -22.20 18.71 8.03
C LYS A 159 -21.03 18.95 7.07
N TYR A 160 -21.23 18.66 5.78
CA TYR A 160 -20.24 18.95 4.74
C TYR A 160 -19.83 20.44 4.75
N ARG A 161 -20.78 21.38 4.67
CA ARG A 161 -20.49 22.81 4.60
C ARG A 161 -19.76 23.30 5.86
N ALA A 162 -20.15 22.83 7.04
CA ALA A 162 -19.48 23.19 8.28
C ALA A 162 -17.99 22.74 8.28
N LEU A 163 -17.72 21.54 7.75
CA LEU A 163 -16.35 21.03 7.67
C LEU A 163 -15.55 21.75 6.57
N ALA A 164 -16.16 22.01 5.41
CA ALA A 164 -15.52 22.76 4.33
C ALA A 164 -15.11 24.18 4.79
N ASN A 165 -16.00 24.91 5.47
CA ASN A 165 -15.69 26.24 6.01
C ASN A 165 -14.51 26.20 7.02
N LYS A 166 -14.44 25.15 7.87
CA LYS A 166 -13.29 24.94 8.76
C LYS A 166 -11.99 24.78 7.98
N HIS A 167 -12.00 23.98 6.90
CA HIS A 167 -10.82 23.79 6.06
C HIS A 167 -10.41 25.07 5.33
N GLU A 168 -11.36 25.83 4.80
CA GLU A 168 -11.08 27.12 4.14
C GLU A 168 -10.38 28.10 5.11
N ALA A 169 -10.85 28.18 6.35
CA ALA A 169 -10.19 28.98 7.38
C ALA A 169 -8.76 28.49 7.68
N MET A 170 -8.54 27.17 7.72
CA MET A 170 -7.21 26.61 7.91
C MET A 170 -6.30 26.86 6.70
N ILE A 171 -6.79 26.73 5.48
CA ILE A 171 -6.05 27.00 4.25
C ILE A 171 -5.61 28.48 4.23
N ALA A 172 -6.51 29.41 4.55
CA ALA A 172 -6.21 30.83 4.63
C ALA A 172 -5.09 31.14 5.65
N SER A 173 -5.00 30.38 6.74
CA SER A 173 -3.98 30.57 7.78
C SER A 173 -2.56 30.24 7.32
N TYR A 174 -2.39 29.38 6.31
CA TYR A 174 -1.07 29.05 5.75
C TYR A 174 -0.44 30.19 4.94
N LYS A 175 -1.23 31.19 4.49
CA LYS A 175 -0.76 32.34 3.71
C LYS A 175 0.03 31.93 2.45
N VAL A 176 -0.38 30.84 1.80
CA VAL A 176 0.19 30.34 0.54
C VAL A 176 -0.79 30.61 -0.60
N ASP A 177 -0.27 30.88 -1.78
CA ASP A 177 -1.08 31.03 -2.98
C ASP A 177 -1.26 29.64 -3.63
N ILE A 178 -2.48 29.09 -3.52
CA ILE A 178 -2.91 27.90 -4.25
C ILE A 178 -4.09 28.27 -5.14
N GLN A 179 -3.93 28.02 -6.43
CA GLN A 179 -4.98 28.31 -7.41
C GLN A 179 -5.97 27.13 -7.47
N TYR A 180 -7.26 27.40 -7.25
CA TYR A 180 -8.33 26.41 -7.35
C TYR A 180 -9.69 27.07 -7.61
N ASN A 181 -10.58 26.28 -8.20
CA ASN A 181 -11.99 26.62 -8.32
C ASN A 181 -12.80 25.66 -7.44
N LEU A 182 -13.20 26.13 -6.24
CA LEU A 182 -13.91 25.29 -5.28
C LEU A 182 -15.29 24.88 -5.80
N ASP A 183 -16.02 25.76 -6.51
CA ASP A 183 -17.35 25.46 -7.03
C ASP A 183 -17.31 24.30 -8.05
N GLU A 184 -16.30 24.30 -8.91
CA GLU A 184 -16.10 23.20 -9.87
C GLU A 184 -15.73 21.90 -9.16
N LEU A 185 -14.81 21.94 -8.19
CA LEU A 185 -14.43 20.76 -7.40
C LEU A 185 -15.62 20.21 -6.60
N GLU A 186 -16.46 21.08 -6.03
CA GLU A 186 -17.68 20.66 -5.32
C GLU A 186 -18.73 20.08 -6.27
N LYS A 187 -18.88 20.66 -7.47
CA LYS A 187 -19.79 20.09 -8.49
C LYS A 187 -19.43 18.64 -8.81
N ASP A 188 -18.14 18.40 -9.14
CA ASP A 188 -17.65 17.05 -9.46
C ASP A 188 -17.82 16.11 -8.26
N PHE A 189 -17.55 16.60 -7.05
CA PHE A 189 -17.70 15.82 -5.82
C PHE A 189 -19.16 15.41 -5.59
N PHE A 190 -20.12 16.35 -5.68
CA PHE A 190 -21.53 16.03 -5.46
C PHE A 190 -22.10 15.11 -6.54
N GLU A 191 -21.66 15.26 -7.79
CA GLU A 191 -22.01 14.34 -8.86
C GLU A 191 -21.48 12.93 -8.59
N ALA A 192 -20.23 12.81 -8.14
CA ALA A 192 -19.63 11.52 -7.77
C ALA A 192 -20.31 10.90 -6.53
N ILE A 193 -20.79 11.70 -5.59
CA ILE A 193 -21.60 11.22 -4.46
C ILE A 193 -22.88 10.54 -4.94
N GLU A 194 -23.56 11.07 -5.95
CA GLU A 194 -24.77 10.41 -6.48
C GLU A 194 -24.43 9.04 -7.13
N THR A 195 -23.27 8.93 -7.80
CA THR A 195 -22.78 7.63 -8.26
C THR A 195 -22.46 6.70 -7.07
N LEU A 196 -21.80 7.20 -6.03
CA LEU A 196 -21.47 6.38 -4.86
C LEU A 196 -22.73 5.81 -4.17
N LYS A 197 -23.82 6.58 -4.12
CA LYS A 197 -25.10 6.15 -3.53
C LYS A 197 -25.77 4.99 -4.28
N THR A 198 -25.38 4.69 -5.51
CA THR A 198 -25.90 3.53 -6.25
C THR A 198 -25.29 2.20 -5.80
N LEU A 199 -24.23 2.25 -4.97
CA LEU A 199 -23.50 1.07 -4.49
C LEU A 199 -24.06 0.58 -3.15
N GLN A 200 -23.67 -0.63 -2.76
CA GLN A 200 -24.09 -1.23 -1.51
C GLN A 200 -23.27 -0.74 -0.32
N PHE A 201 -23.91 0.02 0.58
CA PHE A 201 -23.31 0.40 1.87
C PHE A 201 -23.76 -0.57 2.94
N ILE A 202 -22.79 -1.09 3.69
CA ILE A 202 -23.03 -2.12 4.71
C ILE A 202 -22.39 -1.76 6.06
N ASP A 203 -22.87 -2.41 7.10
CA ASP A 203 -22.23 -2.46 8.42
C ASP A 203 -21.16 -3.56 8.36
N SER A 204 -19.97 -3.17 7.92
CA SER A 204 -18.91 -4.08 7.47
C SER A 204 -18.42 -5.05 8.54
N GLU A 205 -18.37 -4.64 9.81
CA GLU A 205 -17.99 -5.52 10.92
C GLU A 205 -19.02 -6.62 11.14
N ALA A 206 -20.31 -6.30 11.11
CA ALA A 206 -21.38 -7.29 11.24
C ALA A 206 -21.35 -8.30 10.09
N PHE A 207 -21.15 -7.80 8.85
CA PHE A 207 -20.98 -8.65 7.67
C PHE A 207 -19.79 -9.60 7.80
N LEU A 208 -18.62 -9.09 8.25
CA LEU A 208 -17.43 -9.92 8.42
C LEU A 208 -17.58 -10.95 9.55
N PHE A 209 -18.28 -10.61 10.65
CA PHE A 209 -18.58 -11.57 11.72
C PHE A 209 -19.45 -12.71 11.19
N GLN A 210 -20.52 -12.38 10.50
CA GLN A 210 -21.38 -13.39 9.87
C GLN A 210 -20.59 -14.27 8.88
N ALA A 211 -19.80 -13.66 8.00
CA ALA A 211 -18.98 -14.38 7.03
C ALA A 211 -18.00 -15.35 7.71
N MET A 212 -17.34 -14.93 8.80
CA MET A 212 -16.46 -15.82 9.58
C MET A 212 -17.23 -16.97 10.24
N ASP A 213 -18.43 -16.73 10.75
CA ASP A 213 -19.27 -17.77 11.36
C ASP A 213 -19.80 -18.77 10.29
N GLU A 214 -20.07 -18.30 9.09
CA GLU A 214 -20.41 -19.13 7.92
C GLU A 214 -19.21 -19.90 7.33
N GLY A 215 -18.02 -19.67 7.85
CA GLY A 215 -16.84 -20.37 7.38
C GLY A 215 -16.19 -19.79 6.13
N LYS A 216 -16.49 -18.54 5.76
CA LYS A 216 -15.89 -17.87 4.60
C LYS A 216 -14.44 -17.52 4.83
N SER A 217 -13.64 -17.67 3.77
CA SER A 217 -12.23 -17.25 3.74
C SER A 217 -12.12 -15.76 3.42
N ILE A 218 -11.34 -15.02 4.22
CA ILE A 218 -11.20 -13.55 4.10
C ILE A 218 -9.72 -13.21 3.96
N LEU A 219 -9.35 -12.47 2.91
CA LEU A 219 -8.03 -11.86 2.75
C LEU A 219 -8.13 -10.35 2.97
N ALA A 220 -7.47 -9.86 4.00
CA ALA A 220 -7.35 -8.44 4.26
C ALA A 220 -6.17 -7.85 3.47
N GLU A 221 -6.48 -6.95 2.54
CA GLU A 221 -5.53 -6.31 1.63
C GLU A 221 -5.03 -4.98 2.20
N GLY A 222 -3.72 -4.89 2.47
CA GLY A 222 -3.05 -3.66 2.88
C GLY A 222 -2.66 -2.76 1.71
N ALA A 223 -2.42 -1.50 2.01
CA ALA A 223 -1.87 -0.51 1.10
C ALA A 223 -0.62 0.14 1.71
N GLN A 224 0.21 0.78 0.86
CA GLN A 224 1.52 1.30 1.25
C GLN A 224 2.44 0.17 1.77
N GLY A 225 3.27 0.43 2.78
CA GLY A 225 4.16 -0.57 3.39
C GLY A 225 4.46 -0.24 4.84
N SER A 226 4.98 -1.20 5.60
CA SER A 226 5.19 -1.11 7.04
C SER A 226 6.08 0.06 7.45
N LEU A 227 7.09 0.40 6.64
CA LEU A 227 7.99 1.52 6.90
C LEU A 227 7.36 2.90 6.59
N LEU A 228 6.11 2.91 6.09
CA LEU A 228 5.26 4.10 5.93
C LEU A 228 4.14 4.17 6.99
N ASP A 229 4.11 3.28 7.97
CA ASP A 229 3.11 3.31 9.05
C ASP A 229 3.21 4.60 9.87
N ILE A 230 2.07 5.15 10.29
CA ILE A 230 2.02 6.42 11.03
C ILE A 230 2.74 6.34 12.38
N ASP A 231 2.71 5.17 13.04
CA ASP A 231 3.29 4.97 14.37
C ASP A 231 4.70 4.35 14.32
N PHE A 232 4.91 3.38 13.40
CA PHE A 232 6.12 2.54 13.36
C PHE A 232 7.00 2.80 12.12
N GLY A 233 6.57 3.65 11.21
CA GLY A 233 7.34 4.00 10.02
C GLY A 233 8.40 5.07 10.27
N THR A 234 9.01 5.52 9.18
CA THR A 234 10.10 6.52 9.18
C THR A 234 9.54 7.95 9.30
N TYR A 235 8.90 8.23 10.43
CA TYR A 235 8.28 9.53 10.71
C TYR A 235 9.28 10.69 10.58
N PRO A 236 8.91 11.85 9.99
CA PRO A 236 7.57 12.23 9.53
C PRO A 236 7.24 11.81 8.07
N PHE A 237 8.14 11.09 7.40
CA PHE A 237 8.00 10.67 6.00
C PHE A 237 7.20 9.37 5.88
N VAL A 238 5.95 9.41 6.32
CA VAL A 238 5.02 8.29 6.44
C VAL A 238 3.65 8.64 5.85
N THR A 239 2.79 7.64 5.68
CA THR A 239 1.35 7.88 5.42
C THR A 239 0.63 8.12 6.75
N SER A 240 -0.59 8.66 6.69
CA SER A 240 -1.39 8.97 7.88
C SER A 240 -2.28 7.80 8.34
N SER A 241 -2.01 6.59 7.89
CA SER A 241 -2.77 5.39 8.26
C SER A 241 -1.88 4.31 8.86
N ASN A 242 -2.49 3.39 9.62
CA ASN A 242 -1.80 2.21 10.15
C ASN A 242 -1.71 1.14 9.05
N THR A 243 -0.49 0.92 8.54
CA THR A 243 -0.18 -0.02 7.47
C THR A 243 0.24 -1.39 7.97
N THR A 244 0.44 -1.52 9.29
CA THR A 244 0.81 -2.75 9.99
C THR A 244 -0.38 -3.69 10.18
N ALA A 245 -0.11 -4.92 10.64
CA ALA A 245 -1.13 -5.93 10.92
C ALA A 245 -2.22 -5.44 11.90
N ALA A 246 -1.85 -4.63 12.89
CA ALA A 246 -2.79 -4.02 13.82
C ALA A 246 -3.80 -3.10 13.11
N GLY A 247 -3.40 -2.47 12.00
CA GLY A 247 -4.27 -1.64 11.16
C GLY A 247 -5.44 -2.41 10.55
N ALA A 248 -5.30 -3.71 10.29
CA ALA A 248 -6.40 -4.53 9.79
C ALA A 248 -7.46 -4.75 10.88
N CYS A 249 -7.06 -4.93 12.14
CA CYS A 249 -7.99 -5.07 13.25
C CYS A 249 -8.88 -3.82 13.40
N THR A 250 -8.29 -2.63 13.38
CA THR A 250 -9.03 -1.37 13.49
C THR A 250 -9.76 -0.99 12.20
N GLY A 251 -9.18 -1.33 11.04
CA GLY A 251 -9.69 -0.97 9.71
C GLY A 251 -10.83 -1.85 9.19
N LEU A 252 -11.03 -3.03 9.78
CA LEU A 252 -12.13 -3.95 9.45
C LEU A 252 -13.04 -4.25 10.65
N GLY A 253 -12.61 -3.91 11.87
CA GLY A 253 -13.31 -4.28 13.09
C GLY A 253 -13.12 -5.77 13.45
N VAL A 254 -12.01 -6.38 13.03
CA VAL A 254 -11.70 -7.79 13.30
C VAL A 254 -10.88 -7.90 14.58
N ALA A 255 -11.23 -8.84 15.44
CA ALA A 255 -10.48 -9.08 16.68
C ALA A 255 -9.08 -9.64 16.39
N PRO A 256 -8.03 -9.24 17.15
CA PRO A 256 -6.65 -9.68 16.90
C PRO A 256 -6.46 -11.20 16.86
N ASN A 257 -7.19 -11.93 17.73
CA ASN A 257 -7.15 -13.39 17.79
C ASN A 257 -7.88 -14.10 16.64
N LYS A 258 -8.46 -13.34 15.70
CA LYS A 258 -9.04 -13.84 14.45
C LYS A 258 -8.08 -13.72 13.28
N ILE A 259 -6.96 -13.06 13.45
CA ILE A 259 -5.88 -13.05 12.45
C ILE A 259 -5.14 -14.38 12.52
N LYS A 260 -5.00 -15.06 11.37
CA LYS A 260 -4.36 -16.37 11.27
C LYS A 260 -3.00 -16.26 10.60
N GLU A 261 -2.97 -15.96 9.30
CA GLU A 261 -1.74 -15.79 8.54
C GLU A 261 -1.47 -14.31 8.28
N VAL A 262 -0.20 -13.95 8.33
CA VAL A 262 0.28 -12.60 7.96
C VAL A 262 1.29 -12.75 6.83
N PHE A 263 0.84 -12.47 5.63
CA PHE A 263 1.65 -12.52 4.41
C PHE A 263 2.40 -11.21 4.23
N GLY A 264 3.71 -11.26 4.30
CA GLY A 264 4.57 -10.11 4.10
C GLY A 264 5.16 -10.07 2.69
N ILE A 265 4.91 -8.99 1.95
CA ILE A 265 5.46 -8.80 0.60
C ILE A 265 6.64 -7.86 0.66
N PHE A 266 7.74 -8.23 0.00
CA PHE A 266 8.93 -7.39 -0.17
C PHE A 266 9.53 -7.59 -1.56
N LYS A 267 10.25 -6.58 -2.05
CA LYS A 267 11.10 -6.71 -3.25
C LYS A 267 12.45 -7.31 -2.88
N ALA A 268 13.06 -8.03 -3.79
CA ALA A 268 14.43 -8.53 -3.66
C ALA A 268 15.49 -7.40 -3.49
N TYR A 269 15.10 -6.16 -3.65
CA TYR A 269 15.85 -4.94 -3.39
C TYR A 269 14.92 -3.91 -2.73
N THR A 270 15.41 -2.72 -2.43
CA THR A 270 14.61 -1.70 -1.76
C THR A 270 14.30 -0.54 -2.69
N THR A 271 13.07 -0.01 -2.62
CA THR A 271 12.69 1.21 -3.33
C THR A 271 11.92 2.16 -2.42
N ARG A 272 12.03 3.46 -2.69
CA ARG A 272 11.27 4.49 -2.00
C ARG A 272 10.82 5.61 -2.96
N VAL A 273 9.59 6.10 -2.79
CA VAL A 273 9.09 7.30 -3.47
C VAL A 273 9.12 8.49 -2.51
N GLY A 274 9.52 9.64 -3.01
CA GLY A 274 9.51 10.89 -2.25
C GLY A 274 10.68 11.04 -1.26
N SER A 275 10.49 11.96 -0.33
CA SER A 275 11.51 12.33 0.65
C SER A 275 11.63 11.30 1.78
N GLY A 276 12.62 11.49 2.63
CA GLY A 276 12.87 10.70 3.82
C GLY A 276 14.06 9.77 3.69
N PRO A 277 14.47 9.17 4.81
CA PRO A 277 15.69 8.38 4.90
C PRO A 277 15.60 7.08 4.10
N PHE A 278 16.74 6.69 3.52
CA PHE A 278 16.89 5.46 2.76
C PHE A 278 18.35 4.99 2.87
N PRO A 279 18.71 4.25 3.93
CA PRO A 279 20.10 3.93 4.23
C PRO A 279 20.86 3.20 3.12
N THR A 280 20.16 2.35 2.35
CA THR A 280 20.76 1.55 1.28
C THR A 280 20.61 2.16 -0.11
N GLU A 281 20.20 3.44 -0.23
CA GLU A 281 20.02 4.12 -1.50
C GLU A 281 21.32 4.15 -2.32
N LEU A 282 21.18 3.96 -3.63
CA LEU A 282 22.29 3.96 -4.59
C LEU A 282 22.16 5.13 -5.55
N PHE A 283 23.26 5.87 -5.72
CA PHE A 283 23.36 7.02 -6.62
C PHE A 283 24.24 6.74 -7.84
N ASP A 284 24.59 5.48 -8.04
CA ASP A 284 25.49 4.99 -9.08
C ASP A 284 24.71 4.26 -10.21
N GLU A 285 25.46 3.69 -11.18
CA GLU A 285 24.88 2.94 -12.29
C GLU A 285 24.13 1.68 -11.85
N VAL A 286 24.44 1.12 -10.68
CA VAL A 286 23.71 -0.02 -10.10
C VAL A 286 22.27 0.41 -9.77
N GLY A 287 22.13 1.51 -9.04
CA GLY A 287 20.81 2.07 -8.73
C GLY A 287 20.03 2.49 -9.98
N ALA A 288 20.71 3.12 -10.94
CA ALA A 288 20.10 3.49 -12.23
C ALA A 288 19.62 2.26 -13.02
N THR A 289 20.38 1.18 -13.01
CA THR A 289 20.02 -0.09 -13.68
C THR A 289 18.82 -0.74 -13.00
N MET A 290 18.78 -0.81 -11.66
CA MET A 290 17.60 -1.28 -10.93
C MET A 290 16.35 -0.48 -11.30
N GLY A 291 16.45 0.86 -11.35
CA GLY A 291 15.35 1.75 -11.73
C GLY A 291 14.84 1.48 -13.15
N ARG A 292 15.75 1.34 -14.12
CA ARG A 292 15.43 1.11 -15.53
C ARG A 292 14.83 -0.28 -15.76
N VAL A 293 15.51 -1.34 -15.32
CA VAL A 293 15.07 -2.73 -15.50
C VAL A 293 13.79 -3.00 -14.73
N GLY A 294 13.72 -2.50 -13.50
CA GLY A 294 12.53 -2.64 -12.66
C GLY A 294 11.35 -1.77 -13.07
N ASN A 295 11.52 -0.86 -14.05
CA ASN A 295 10.52 0.13 -14.41
C ASN A 295 9.96 0.85 -13.16
N GLU A 296 10.89 1.37 -12.33
CA GLU A 296 10.58 1.88 -11.01
C GLU A 296 10.03 3.31 -11.07
N PHE A 297 8.74 3.40 -11.41
CA PHE A 297 7.95 4.63 -11.38
C PHE A 297 6.68 4.42 -10.54
N GLY A 298 6.28 5.44 -9.80
CA GLY A 298 5.07 5.40 -8.97
C GLY A 298 3.82 5.26 -9.82
N ALA A 299 3.02 4.21 -9.61
CA ALA A 299 1.82 3.92 -10.40
C ALA A 299 0.79 5.07 -10.37
N THR A 300 0.72 5.81 -9.27
CA THR A 300 -0.25 6.92 -9.07
C THR A 300 0.31 8.28 -9.49
N THR A 301 1.60 8.53 -9.25
CA THR A 301 2.21 9.85 -9.41
C THR A 301 3.17 9.96 -10.60
N GLY A 302 3.57 8.83 -11.20
CA GLY A 302 4.59 8.75 -12.24
C GLY A 302 6.00 9.15 -11.78
N ARG A 303 6.19 9.49 -10.49
CA ARG A 303 7.50 9.89 -9.96
C ARG A 303 8.47 8.71 -9.98
N PRO A 304 9.76 8.92 -10.33
CA PRO A 304 10.76 7.86 -10.24
C PRO A 304 10.92 7.41 -8.78
N ARG A 305 11.11 6.12 -8.58
CA ARG A 305 11.45 5.54 -7.29
C ARG A 305 12.97 5.56 -7.12
N ARG A 306 13.42 5.95 -5.96
CA ARG A 306 14.79 5.79 -5.48
C ARG A 306 15.03 4.29 -5.30
N CYS A 307 16.19 3.80 -5.69
CA CYS A 307 16.53 2.37 -5.65
C CYS A 307 17.77 2.13 -4.81
N GLY A 308 17.83 0.98 -4.14
CA GLY A 308 18.96 0.58 -3.34
C GLY A 308 18.98 -0.92 -3.07
N TRP A 309 20.10 -1.42 -2.52
CA TRP A 309 20.20 -2.81 -2.10
C TRP A 309 19.18 -3.16 -1.02
N LEU A 310 18.86 -4.45 -0.88
CA LEU A 310 17.93 -4.91 0.15
C LEU A 310 18.42 -4.50 1.54
N ASP A 311 17.56 -3.80 2.26
CA ASP A 311 17.77 -3.43 3.67
C ASP A 311 17.13 -4.52 4.56
N LEU A 312 17.98 -5.48 4.96
CA LEU A 312 17.53 -6.60 5.78
C LEU A 312 17.28 -6.19 7.23
N VAL A 313 17.92 -5.14 7.72
CA VAL A 313 17.68 -4.61 9.08
C VAL A 313 16.25 -4.05 9.15
N ALA A 314 15.88 -3.22 8.17
CA ALA A 314 14.53 -2.67 8.05
C ALA A 314 13.49 -3.78 7.81
N LEU A 315 13.84 -4.79 7.00
CA LEU A 315 12.94 -5.91 6.71
C LEU A 315 12.70 -6.79 7.95
N LYS A 316 13.73 -7.10 8.75
CA LYS A 316 13.60 -7.79 10.05
C LYS A 316 12.69 -7.05 11.02
N TYR A 317 12.84 -5.74 11.09
CA TYR A 317 11.97 -4.88 11.88
C TYR A 317 10.52 -5.00 11.42
N ALA A 318 10.27 -4.85 10.10
CA ALA A 318 8.92 -4.96 9.55
C ALA A 318 8.30 -6.35 9.76
N VAL A 319 9.07 -7.43 9.62
CA VAL A 319 8.64 -8.80 9.92
C VAL A 319 8.20 -8.92 11.37
N SER A 320 8.98 -8.37 12.29
CA SER A 320 8.74 -8.47 13.74
C SER A 320 7.49 -7.71 14.19
N ILE A 321 7.32 -6.44 13.76
CA ILE A 321 6.16 -5.62 14.17
C ILE A 321 4.83 -6.12 13.61
N ASN A 322 4.87 -6.88 12.52
CA ASN A 322 3.69 -7.44 11.88
C ASN A 322 3.40 -8.89 12.29
N GLY A 323 4.34 -9.59 12.90
CA GLY A 323 4.20 -11.01 13.19
C GLY A 323 4.04 -11.84 11.90
N VAL A 324 4.86 -11.54 10.88
CA VAL A 324 4.78 -12.18 9.56
C VAL A 324 4.99 -13.68 9.68
N THR A 325 4.09 -14.47 9.09
CA THR A 325 4.13 -15.94 9.10
C THR A 325 4.68 -16.53 7.80
N GLN A 326 4.50 -15.79 6.69
CA GLN A 326 4.97 -16.21 5.36
C GLN A 326 5.42 -14.98 4.56
N LEU A 327 6.46 -15.15 3.75
CA LEU A 327 7.03 -14.10 2.91
C LEU A 327 6.77 -14.34 1.43
N MET A 328 6.68 -13.24 0.69
CA MET A 328 6.51 -13.23 -0.76
C MET A 328 7.53 -12.27 -1.37
N MET A 329 8.49 -12.83 -2.10
CA MET A 329 9.57 -12.06 -2.73
C MET A 329 9.18 -11.64 -4.14
N MET A 330 9.27 -10.34 -4.38
CA MET A 330 8.95 -9.72 -5.67
C MET A 330 10.20 -9.24 -6.38
N LYS A 331 10.12 -9.15 -7.71
CA LYS A 331 11.14 -8.47 -8.51
C LYS A 331 12.54 -9.10 -8.44
N GLY A 332 12.63 -10.43 -8.26
CA GLY A 332 13.90 -11.16 -8.37
C GLY A 332 14.52 -11.06 -9.78
N ASP A 333 13.66 -10.96 -10.79
CA ASP A 333 14.02 -10.76 -12.19
C ASP A 333 14.86 -9.49 -12.46
N VAL A 334 14.62 -8.43 -11.69
CA VAL A 334 15.34 -7.15 -11.81
C VAL A 334 16.81 -7.28 -11.43
N LEU A 335 17.15 -8.23 -10.56
CA LEU A 335 18.52 -8.47 -10.12
C LEU A 335 19.31 -9.43 -11.04
N SER A 336 18.69 -9.97 -12.07
CA SER A 336 19.39 -10.74 -13.11
C SER A 336 20.48 -9.93 -13.78
N GLY A 337 21.67 -10.53 -13.95
CA GLY A 337 22.82 -9.90 -14.59
C GLY A 337 23.82 -9.22 -13.66
N PHE A 338 23.46 -8.97 -12.41
CA PHE A 338 24.43 -8.53 -11.42
C PHE A 338 25.37 -9.69 -11.02
N LYS A 339 26.66 -9.45 -10.99
CA LYS A 339 27.65 -10.48 -10.60
C LYS A 339 27.64 -10.72 -9.08
N THR A 340 27.45 -9.65 -8.31
CA THR A 340 27.43 -9.65 -6.85
C THR A 340 26.24 -8.83 -6.40
N LEU A 341 25.49 -9.37 -5.47
CA LEU A 341 24.39 -8.69 -4.77
C LEU A 341 24.85 -8.29 -3.38
N LYS A 342 24.35 -7.17 -2.88
CA LYS A 342 24.64 -6.71 -1.52
C LYS A 342 23.35 -6.68 -0.72
N VAL A 343 23.40 -7.21 0.51
CA VAL A 343 22.31 -7.18 1.47
C VAL A 343 22.80 -6.45 2.71
N CYS A 344 22.08 -5.40 3.12
CA CYS A 344 22.44 -4.66 4.34
C CYS A 344 22.00 -5.48 5.56
N THR A 345 22.97 -6.03 6.27
CA THR A 345 22.76 -6.90 7.45
C THR A 345 22.95 -6.20 8.79
N ALA A 346 23.56 -5.02 8.79
CA ALA A 346 23.76 -4.19 9.96
C ALA A 346 23.93 -2.71 9.57
N TYR A 347 23.92 -1.82 10.54
CA TYR A 347 24.26 -0.42 10.36
C TYR A 347 25.45 -0.03 11.24
N GLN A 348 26.33 0.82 10.72
CA GLN A 348 27.19 1.64 11.56
C GLN A 348 26.39 2.85 12.02
N TYR A 349 26.18 2.99 13.32
CA TYR A 349 25.38 4.02 13.93
C TYR A 349 26.10 4.58 15.16
N GLN A 350 26.45 5.87 15.15
CA GLN A 350 27.15 6.55 16.25
C GLN A 350 28.44 5.84 16.75
N GLY A 351 29.18 5.18 15.84
CA GLY A 351 30.41 4.47 16.14
C GLY A 351 30.24 3.00 16.50
N GLU A 352 29.02 2.51 16.61
CA GLU A 352 28.73 1.11 16.92
C GLU A 352 28.10 0.38 15.73
N THR A 353 28.26 -0.94 15.67
CA THR A 353 27.55 -1.79 14.71
C THR A 353 26.27 -2.30 15.35
N ILE A 354 25.11 -1.93 14.78
CA ILE A 354 23.80 -2.33 15.26
C ILE A 354 23.07 -3.20 14.23
N THR A 355 22.22 -4.12 14.69
CA THR A 355 21.40 -5.01 13.85
C THR A 355 19.90 -4.78 14.03
N HIS A 356 19.52 -3.76 14.78
CA HIS A 356 18.13 -3.32 14.95
C HIS A 356 17.90 -1.99 14.21
N PHE A 357 16.64 -1.73 13.87
CA PHE A 357 16.24 -0.49 13.20
C PHE A 357 16.20 0.64 14.23
N PRO A 358 17.07 1.67 14.13
CA PRO A 358 17.16 2.72 15.14
C PRO A 358 16.01 3.73 15.01
N TYR A 359 15.76 4.49 16.08
CA TYR A 359 14.76 5.57 16.07
C TYR A 359 15.08 6.65 15.03
N ASP A 360 16.34 7.09 14.99
CA ASP A 360 16.82 8.07 14.03
C ASP A 360 17.62 7.36 12.94
N ILE A 361 17.10 7.40 11.72
CA ILE A 361 17.71 6.78 10.54
C ILE A 361 18.24 7.83 9.55
N ASP A 362 18.63 9.00 10.04
CA ASP A 362 19.28 10.02 9.21
C ASP A 362 20.47 9.41 8.47
N PRO A 363 20.59 9.58 7.13
CA PRO A 363 21.71 9.06 6.34
C PRO A 363 23.08 9.58 6.75
N GLU A 364 23.15 10.69 7.49
CA GLU A 364 24.41 11.17 8.07
C GLU A 364 24.86 10.31 9.26
N LEU A 365 23.91 9.73 10.00
CA LEU A 365 24.16 8.94 11.20
C LEU A 365 24.24 7.43 10.92
N VAL A 366 23.49 6.96 9.92
CA VAL A 366 23.35 5.54 9.60
C VAL A 366 24.09 5.20 8.32
N LYS A 367 25.05 4.28 8.40
CA LYS A 367 25.78 3.75 7.23
C LYS A 367 25.53 2.25 7.10
N PRO A 368 25.09 1.76 5.93
CA PRO A 368 24.80 0.33 5.74
C PRO A 368 26.10 -0.52 5.77
N VAL A 369 26.03 -1.65 6.44
CA VAL A 369 27.04 -2.71 6.41
C VAL A 369 26.50 -3.86 5.57
N TYR A 370 27.23 -4.25 4.54
CA TYR A 370 26.75 -5.19 3.56
C TYR A 370 27.41 -6.58 3.69
N THR A 371 26.58 -7.61 3.52
CA THR A 371 27.00 -8.96 3.16
C THR A 371 26.88 -9.10 1.65
N GLU A 372 27.91 -9.64 1.00
CA GLU A 372 27.93 -9.89 -0.44
C GLU A 372 27.53 -11.33 -0.74
N LEU A 373 26.66 -11.51 -1.73
CA LEU A 373 26.16 -12.78 -2.21
C LEU A 373 26.39 -12.90 -3.72
N PRO A 374 26.57 -14.12 -4.24
CA PRO A 374 26.63 -14.33 -5.69
C PRO A 374 25.34 -13.90 -6.37
N GLY A 375 25.45 -13.22 -7.48
CA GLY A 375 24.32 -12.90 -8.34
C GLY A 375 24.09 -13.94 -9.40
N TRP A 376 22.92 -13.91 -10.06
CA TRP A 376 22.53 -14.81 -11.15
C TRP A 376 22.46 -14.07 -12.48
N LYS A 377 22.62 -14.83 -13.58
CA LYS A 377 22.61 -14.26 -14.93
C LYS A 377 21.43 -14.73 -15.77
N GLU A 378 20.85 -15.85 -15.39
CA GLU A 378 19.78 -16.51 -16.12
C GLU A 378 18.51 -15.67 -16.11
N ASP A 379 17.86 -15.57 -17.27
CA ASP A 379 16.50 -15.06 -17.36
C ASP A 379 15.54 -16.16 -16.85
N HIS A 380 14.97 -15.91 -15.69
CA HIS A 380 14.02 -16.80 -15.03
C HIS A 380 12.54 -16.38 -15.18
N THR A 381 12.27 -15.38 -16.03
CA THR A 381 10.91 -14.85 -16.22
C THR A 381 9.93 -15.84 -16.85
N ARG A 382 10.43 -16.92 -17.45
CA ARG A 382 9.62 -18.00 -18.03
C ARG A 382 9.55 -19.28 -17.18
N MET A 383 10.26 -19.32 -16.07
CA MET A 383 10.24 -20.46 -15.16
C MET A 383 8.90 -20.53 -14.42
N THR A 384 8.44 -21.75 -14.17
CA THR A 384 7.14 -22.03 -13.55
C THR A 384 7.22 -22.86 -12.30
N GLN A 385 8.37 -23.51 -12.07
CA GLN A 385 8.62 -24.38 -10.92
C GLN A 385 9.82 -23.87 -10.11
N ALA A 386 9.79 -24.14 -8.82
CA ALA A 386 10.84 -23.67 -7.89
C ALA A 386 12.21 -24.31 -8.20
N GLU A 387 12.21 -25.55 -8.67
CA GLU A 387 13.40 -26.34 -9.02
C GLU A 387 14.13 -25.81 -10.25
N GLU A 388 13.45 -24.99 -11.07
CA GLU A 388 14.03 -24.38 -12.27
C GLU A 388 14.82 -23.10 -11.95
N LEU A 389 14.62 -22.52 -10.74
CA LEU A 389 15.25 -21.27 -10.34
C LEU A 389 16.78 -21.38 -10.33
N PRO A 390 17.52 -20.32 -10.74
CA PRO A 390 18.98 -20.31 -10.68
C PRO A 390 19.49 -20.65 -9.27
N LYS A 391 20.58 -21.42 -9.20
CA LYS A 391 21.17 -21.84 -7.93
C LYS A 391 21.53 -20.66 -7.03
N GLU A 392 22.03 -19.58 -7.59
CA GLU A 392 22.40 -18.36 -6.87
C GLU A 392 21.15 -17.61 -6.35
N LEU A 393 20.03 -17.64 -7.10
CA LEU A 393 18.75 -17.09 -6.63
C LEU A 393 18.20 -17.94 -5.48
N ILE A 394 18.29 -19.27 -5.55
CA ILE A 394 17.93 -20.15 -4.45
C ILE A 394 18.80 -19.85 -3.23
N GLY A 395 20.12 -19.72 -3.41
CA GLY A 395 21.04 -19.34 -2.32
C GLY A 395 20.73 -17.98 -1.69
N TYR A 396 20.29 -17.01 -2.49
CA TYR A 396 19.80 -15.72 -2.00
C TYR A 396 18.55 -15.88 -1.14
N ILE A 397 17.59 -16.67 -1.60
CA ILE A 397 16.34 -16.96 -0.87
C ILE A 397 16.65 -17.67 0.44
N ASP A 398 17.48 -18.72 0.41
CA ASP A 398 17.84 -19.50 1.60
C ASP A 398 18.56 -18.63 2.65
N PHE A 399 19.43 -17.72 2.19
CA PHE A 399 20.07 -16.75 3.06
C PHE A 399 19.03 -15.83 3.75
N LEU A 400 18.06 -15.31 3.00
CA LEU A 400 17.02 -14.47 3.55
C LEU A 400 16.10 -15.23 4.52
N GLU A 401 15.72 -16.47 4.21
CA GLU A 401 14.91 -17.31 5.10
C GLU A 401 15.65 -17.62 6.42
N ALA A 402 16.95 -17.90 6.34
CA ALA A 402 17.78 -18.14 7.54
C ALA A 402 17.86 -16.89 8.44
N GLU A 403 17.98 -15.70 7.84
CA GLU A 403 18.09 -14.44 8.56
C GLU A 403 16.75 -13.93 9.12
N LEU A 404 15.66 -14.11 8.37
CA LEU A 404 14.31 -13.66 8.74
C LEU A 404 13.56 -14.67 9.59
N LYS A 405 13.95 -15.95 9.56
CA LYS A 405 13.29 -17.09 10.23
C LYS A 405 11.82 -17.24 9.83
N VAL A 406 11.49 -16.85 8.62
CA VAL A 406 10.15 -16.93 8.02
C VAL A 406 10.30 -17.47 6.59
N PRO A 407 9.49 -18.45 6.18
CA PRO A 407 9.59 -19.04 4.85
C PRO A 407 9.13 -18.10 3.74
N ILE A 408 9.85 -18.08 2.63
CA ILE A 408 9.45 -17.38 1.39
C ILE A 408 8.66 -18.35 0.54
N LYS A 409 7.34 -18.25 0.56
CA LYS A 409 6.39 -19.16 -0.10
C LYS A 409 6.08 -18.80 -1.55
N ILE A 410 6.27 -17.54 -1.91
CA ILE A 410 6.03 -17.08 -3.28
C ILE A 410 7.25 -16.29 -3.77
N VAL A 411 7.67 -16.61 -5.01
CA VAL A 411 8.70 -15.88 -5.74
C VAL A 411 8.08 -15.36 -7.03
N SER A 412 8.03 -14.04 -7.20
CA SER A 412 7.59 -13.40 -8.44
C SER A 412 8.76 -13.24 -9.40
N VAL A 413 8.62 -13.79 -10.59
CA VAL A 413 9.64 -13.81 -11.65
C VAL A 413 9.31 -12.88 -12.83
N GLY A 414 8.32 -12.02 -12.70
CA GLY A 414 7.92 -11.03 -13.70
C GLY A 414 6.61 -10.33 -13.33
N PRO A 415 6.09 -9.42 -14.15
CA PRO A 415 4.93 -8.59 -13.82
C PRO A 415 3.58 -9.32 -13.94
N ASP A 416 3.44 -10.30 -14.87
CA ASP A 416 2.18 -10.99 -15.12
C ASP A 416 1.80 -11.93 -13.96
N ARG A 417 0.50 -12.13 -13.75
CA ARG A 417 -0.09 -13.07 -12.77
C ARG A 417 0.55 -14.46 -12.86
N LYS A 418 0.77 -14.97 -14.08
CA LYS A 418 1.33 -16.30 -14.35
C LYS A 418 2.80 -16.42 -13.98
N GLN A 419 3.52 -15.30 -13.87
CA GLN A 419 4.93 -15.25 -13.50
C GLN A 419 5.09 -15.26 -11.97
N THR A 420 4.48 -16.26 -11.32
CA THR A 420 4.45 -16.44 -9.88
C THR A 420 4.72 -17.91 -9.53
N ILE A 421 5.81 -18.17 -8.85
CA ILE A 421 6.25 -19.51 -8.45
C ILE A 421 5.90 -19.74 -6.98
N LEU A 422 5.23 -20.85 -6.69
CA LEU A 422 4.98 -21.34 -5.33
C LEU A 422 6.15 -22.21 -4.88
N ARG A 423 6.58 -22.07 -3.62
CA ARG A 423 7.63 -22.88 -2.97
C ARG A 423 7.07 -23.67 -1.80
#